data_0b4aefa45d0aa4ad733ccb2c751c6366
#
_entry.id   0b4aefa45d0aa4ad733ccb2c751c6366
#
_cell.length_a   1.000
_cell.length_b   1.000
_cell.length_c   1.000
_cell.angle_alpha   90.00
_cell.angle_beta   90.00
_cell.angle_gamma   90.00
#
_symmetry.space_group_name_H-M   'P 1'
#
loop_
_entity.id
_entity.type
_entity.pdbx_description
1 polymer ?
#
loop_
_entity_poly.entity_id
_entity_poly.type
_entity_poly.pdbx_seq_one_letter_code
_entity_poly.pdbx_strand_id
1 'polypeptide(L)'
;LHDKADFSYLVEKCERPMTSYIYEWDRTFSLEHIRQEYPVYGTTDYRHPAIELLQENGSRISEFQYDSYEIIAGKPKLSGLPATYTESDEEAQTLRIFLKDALTGAKLALLYTIFDEYSAIARSAYIENAGEKNLHVLNMMSLSLDLPDKDYEWMQLSGAWSRERYIKNRTLEQGITAIDSMRGNSSHEHNPFLALKRHNTDENAGEAIGISLVYSGNFRMQAEVDTHDVTRITAGINPEGFDWKLEPGESFQTPEAVLVYSENGLNGMSQTFQKLYAKRLARGYWRDKARPILNNNWEATYFDFTEDRLVEIAKKAKECGVELFVLDDGWFGARRNDRAGLGDWVANDELLPNGIKGLSERIEALGLKFGLWFEPEMVNKDSDLYRAHPDWILQKPGRNPSH
;
A
#
# COMPACT_ATOMS: atom_id res chain seq x y z
N LEU A 1 -1.60 -22.14 -12.10
CA LEU A 1 -2.39 -23.07 -11.26
C LEU A 1 -1.66 -24.40 -11.22
N HIS A 2 -1.06 -24.71 -10.08
CA HIS A 2 -0.30 -25.95 -9.93
C HIS A 2 -1.21 -27.16 -9.87
N ASP A 3 -0.74 -28.29 -10.41
CA ASP A 3 -1.43 -29.54 -10.40
C ASP A 3 -1.68 -30.03 -8.96
N LYS A 4 -2.73 -30.80 -8.74
CA LYS A 4 -3.13 -31.29 -7.40
C LYS A 4 -2.03 -32.07 -6.64
N ALA A 5 -0.98 -32.48 -7.35
CA ALA A 5 0.20 -33.13 -6.76
C ALA A 5 1.13 -32.20 -5.97
N ASP A 6 1.01 -30.88 -6.15
CA ASP A 6 1.96 -29.88 -5.63
C ASP A 6 1.59 -29.27 -4.28
N PHE A 7 0.84 -29.96 -3.43
CA PHE A 7 0.56 -29.46 -2.08
C PHE A 7 1.71 -29.65 -1.09
N SER A 8 2.73 -30.40 -1.44
CA SER A 8 3.92 -30.61 -0.62
C SER A 8 5.13 -29.98 -1.30
N TYR A 9 5.88 -29.19 -0.57
CA TYR A 9 7.16 -28.64 -1.02
C TYR A 9 8.24 -29.72 -1.16
N LEU A 10 8.12 -30.79 -0.40
CA LEU A 10 9.11 -31.87 -0.39
C LEU A 10 8.75 -32.89 -1.44
N VAL A 11 9.67 -33.11 -2.37
CA VAL A 11 9.59 -34.19 -3.36
C VAL A 11 9.68 -35.57 -2.67
N GLU A 12 10.38 -35.63 -1.54
CA GLU A 12 10.52 -36.80 -0.71
C GLU A 12 10.24 -36.49 0.77
N LYS A 13 9.48 -37.35 1.44
CA LYS A 13 9.28 -37.27 2.90
C LYS A 13 10.58 -37.61 3.60
N CYS A 14 11.15 -36.67 4.30
CA CYS A 14 12.29 -36.90 5.18
C CYS A 14 11.80 -37.09 6.60
N GLU A 15 12.23 -38.16 7.26
CA GLU A 15 12.12 -38.26 8.72
C GLU A 15 12.99 -37.18 9.34
N ARG A 16 12.39 -36.33 10.15
CA ARG A 16 13.09 -35.29 10.88
C ARG A 16 12.92 -35.53 12.36
N PRO A 17 13.96 -35.98 13.06
CA PRO A 17 13.84 -36.43 14.45
C PRO A 17 13.51 -35.29 15.43
N MET A 18 13.57 -34.01 15.02
CA MET A 18 13.38 -32.84 15.89
C MET A 18 12.32 -31.87 15.38
N THR A 19 11.46 -32.27 14.45
CA THR A 19 10.42 -31.41 13.89
C THR A 19 9.13 -31.54 14.71
N SER A 20 8.46 -30.40 14.99
CA SER A 20 7.11 -30.43 15.53
C SER A 20 6.16 -31.07 14.54
N TYR A 21 5.21 -31.86 15.00
CA TYR A 21 4.19 -32.53 14.19
C TYR A 21 2.80 -32.27 14.74
N ILE A 22 1.78 -32.30 13.86
CA ILE A 22 0.40 -32.05 14.23
C ILE A 22 -0.29 -33.34 14.70
N TYR A 23 0.01 -34.45 14.06
CA TYR A 23 -0.66 -35.74 14.29
C TYR A 23 0.23 -36.77 15.00
N GLU A 24 -0.23 -37.34 16.10
CA GLU A 24 0.51 -38.42 16.80
C GLU A 24 0.76 -39.64 15.92
N TRP A 25 -0.12 -39.91 14.97
CA TRP A 25 -0.05 -41.02 14.04
C TRP A 25 0.82 -40.73 12.79
N ASP A 26 1.15 -39.48 12.52
CA ASP A 26 2.09 -39.08 11.45
C ASP A 26 3.06 -38.02 11.96
N ARG A 27 4.18 -38.46 12.49
CA ARG A 27 5.25 -37.62 13.02
C ARG A 27 6.13 -36.98 11.95
N THR A 28 5.85 -37.24 10.68
CA THR A 28 6.54 -36.63 9.53
C THR A 28 5.83 -35.42 9.00
N PHE A 29 4.57 -35.18 9.41
CA PHE A 29 3.77 -34.08 8.93
C PHE A 29 3.89 -32.84 9.82
N SER A 30 4.36 -31.74 9.24
CA SER A 30 4.40 -30.41 9.86
C SER A 30 3.85 -29.37 8.90
N LEU A 31 3.26 -28.29 9.42
CA LEU A 31 2.76 -27.20 8.59
C LEU A 31 3.89 -26.45 7.88
N GLU A 32 5.11 -26.48 8.38
CA GLU A 32 6.27 -25.91 7.67
C GLU A 32 6.63 -26.68 6.39
N HIS A 33 6.11 -27.89 6.19
CA HIS A 33 6.36 -28.73 5.01
C HIS A 33 5.33 -28.56 3.90
N ILE A 34 4.32 -27.71 4.10
CA ILE A 34 3.27 -27.48 3.12
C ILE A 34 3.12 -25.99 2.82
N ARG A 35 2.59 -25.69 1.64
CA ARG A 35 2.15 -24.35 1.29
C ARG A 35 0.87 -24.01 2.03
N GLN A 36 0.81 -22.83 2.61
CA GLN A 36 -0.34 -22.34 3.33
C GLN A 36 -0.91 -21.09 2.66
N GLU A 37 -2.21 -20.97 2.65
CA GLU A 37 -2.88 -19.84 2.03
C GLU A 37 -2.81 -18.58 2.89
N TYR A 38 -3.03 -18.73 4.20
CA TYR A 38 -2.99 -17.60 5.13
C TYR A 38 -2.52 -18.07 6.50
N PRO A 39 -1.20 -18.27 6.68
CA PRO A 39 -0.63 -18.87 7.87
C PRO A 39 -0.81 -18.00 9.10
N VAL A 40 -1.05 -18.67 10.23
CA VAL A 40 -1.18 -18.06 11.57
C VAL A 40 0.09 -18.22 12.39
N TYR A 41 0.23 -17.41 13.42
CA TYR A 41 1.29 -17.56 14.40
C TYR A 41 1.01 -18.73 15.37
N GLY A 42 2.06 -19.45 15.76
CA GLY A 42 2.04 -20.36 16.91
C GLY A 42 1.55 -21.78 16.62
N THR A 43 1.49 -22.16 15.36
CA THR A 43 1.31 -23.55 14.92
C THR A 43 2.67 -24.20 14.59
N THR A 44 2.71 -25.35 13.94
CA THR A 44 3.99 -25.99 13.56
C THR A 44 4.66 -25.34 12.34
N ASP A 45 4.17 -24.23 11.84
CA ASP A 45 4.84 -23.39 10.84
C ASP A 45 5.63 -22.28 11.54
N TYR A 46 6.94 -22.26 11.37
CA TYR A 46 7.85 -21.29 12.00
C TYR A 46 8.25 -20.14 11.08
N ARG A 47 7.74 -20.12 9.85
CA ARG A 47 7.88 -19.01 8.93
C ARG A 47 6.98 -17.85 9.38
N HIS A 48 7.26 -16.64 8.90
CA HIS A 48 6.47 -15.46 9.26
C HIS A 48 4.99 -15.64 8.89
N PRO A 49 4.07 -15.36 9.84
CA PRO A 49 2.64 -15.56 9.63
C PRO A 49 2.04 -14.43 8.79
N ALA A 50 0.91 -14.71 8.13
CA ALA A 50 0.08 -13.70 7.49
C ALA A 50 -0.81 -12.95 8.49
N ILE A 51 -1.15 -13.58 9.62
CA ILE A 51 -1.96 -12.98 10.68
C ILE A 51 -1.43 -13.36 12.06
N GLU A 52 -1.44 -12.38 12.96
CA GLU A 52 -1.10 -12.56 14.38
C GLU A 52 -2.08 -11.76 15.24
N LEU A 53 -2.80 -12.44 16.12
CA LEU A 53 -3.76 -11.87 17.04
C LEU A 53 -3.26 -12.04 18.49
N LEU A 54 -3.28 -10.96 19.28
CA LEU A 54 -3.04 -11.00 20.71
C LEU A 54 -4.38 -11.06 21.45
N GLN A 55 -4.53 -12.05 22.29
CA GLN A 55 -5.67 -12.27 23.17
C GLN A 55 -5.45 -11.61 24.53
N GLU A 56 -6.51 -11.35 25.30
CA GLU A 56 -6.41 -10.73 26.64
C GLU A 56 -5.51 -11.49 27.62
N ASN A 57 -5.40 -12.80 27.47
CA ASN A 57 -4.53 -13.64 28.32
C ASN A 57 -3.06 -13.63 27.89
N GLY A 58 -2.71 -12.82 26.87
CA GLY A 58 -1.35 -12.74 26.30
C GLY A 58 -1.03 -13.81 25.28
N SER A 59 -1.94 -14.74 24.97
CA SER A 59 -1.73 -15.74 23.92
C SER A 59 -1.79 -15.08 22.54
N ARG A 60 -0.93 -15.54 21.61
CA ARG A 60 -0.92 -15.15 20.21
C ARG A 60 -1.30 -16.30 19.28
N ILE A 61 -1.66 -17.45 19.83
CA ILE A 61 -1.98 -18.64 19.07
C ILE A 61 -3.43 -18.54 18.59
N SER A 62 -3.63 -18.69 17.28
CA SER A 62 -4.93 -18.72 16.63
C SER A 62 -5.05 -19.98 15.78
N GLU A 63 -6.28 -20.47 15.61
CA GLU A 63 -6.58 -21.63 14.77
C GLU A 63 -7.80 -21.34 13.90
N PHE A 64 -7.56 -20.84 12.70
CA PHE A 64 -8.63 -20.58 11.74
C PHE A 64 -8.97 -21.82 10.95
N GLN A 65 -10.18 -22.31 11.12
CA GLN A 65 -10.74 -23.44 10.37
C GLN A 65 -11.66 -22.92 9.26
N TYR A 66 -11.64 -23.59 8.10
CA TYR A 66 -12.54 -23.30 7.00
C TYR A 66 -13.99 -23.44 7.45
N ASP A 67 -14.81 -22.46 7.13
CA ASP A 67 -16.23 -22.43 7.40
C ASP A 67 -17.05 -22.58 6.11
N SER A 68 -16.89 -21.64 5.19
CA SER A 68 -17.66 -21.60 3.94
C SER A 68 -16.96 -20.75 2.88
N TYR A 69 -17.52 -20.71 1.69
CA TYR A 69 -17.13 -19.76 0.65
C TYR A 69 -18.33 -19.26 -0.13
N GLU A 70 -18.17 -18.14 -0.77
CA GLU A 70 -19.11 -17.64 -1.79
C GLU A 70 -18.35 -17.06 -2.98
N ILE A 71 -18.99 -17.08 -4.14
CA ILE A 71 -18.51 -16.39 -5.34
C ILE A 71 -19.54 -15.34 -5.71
N ILE A 72 -19.11 -14.10 -5.81
CA ILE A 72 -19.96 -12.97 -6.17
C ILE A 72 -19.49 -12.34 -7.47
N ALA A 73 -20.41 -11.83 -8.26
CA ALA A 73 -20.11 -11.03 -9.43
C ALA A 73 -19.60 -9.65 -9.02
N GLY A 74 -18.64 -9.11 -9.79
CA GLY A 74 -18.03 -7.82 -9.49
C GLY A 74 -17.03 -7.86 -8.34
N LYS A 75 -16.75 -6.68 -7.81
CA LYS A 75 -15.76 -6.46 -6.74
C LYS A 75 -16.36 -5.66 -5.57
N PRO A 76 -16.35 -6.20 -4.33
CA PRO A 76 -16.75 -5.45 -3.15
C PRO A 76 -15.88 -4.21 -2.93
N LYS A 77 -16.50 -3.14 -2.44
CA LYS A 77 -15.78 -1.94 -2.02
C LYS A 77 -15.03 -2.21 -0.71
N LEU A 78 -13.80 -1.74 -0.61
CA LEU A 78 -13.07 -1.65 0.64
C LEU A 78 -13.37 -0.29 1.29
N SER A 79 -14.11 -0.30 2.39
CA SER A 79 -14.53 0.93 3.05
C SER A 79 -13.32 1.69 3.62
N GLY A 80 -13.20 2.98 3.28
CA GLY A 80 -12.14 3.86 3.79
C GLY A 80 -10.74 3.61 3.23
N LEU A 81 -10.58 2.68 2.29
CA LEU A 81 -9.28 2.34 1.69
C LEU A 81 -9.28 2.57 0.18
N PRO A 82 -8.13 2.98 -0.40
CA PRO A 82 -7.96 2.94 -1.85
C PRO A 82 -7.99 1.49 -2.32
N ALA A 83 -8.69 1.25 -3.42
CA ALA A 83 -8.80 -0.08 -4.02
C ALA A 83 -9.15 0.01 -5.50
N THR A 84 -8.81 -1.02 -6.24
CA THR A 84 -9.35 -1.22 -7.58
C THR A 84 -10.88 -1.41 -7.51
N TYR A 85 -11.57 -1.15 -8.60
CA TYR A 85 -13.04 -1.21 -8.66
C TYR A 85 -13.52 -1.74 -10.00
N THR A 86 -14.77 -2.14 -10.06
CA THR A 86 -15.49 -2.45 -11.30
C THR A 86 -16.59 -1.42 -11.58
N GLU A 87 -16.89 -1.17 -12.85
CA GLU A 87 -18.01 -0.34 -13.29
C GLU A 87 -19.27 -1.17 -13.53
N SER A 88 -19.08 -2.48 -13.81
CA SER A 88 -20.18 -3.47 -13.83
C SER A 88 -19.74 -4.76 -13.13
N ASP A 89 -20.71 -5.55 -12.73
CA ASP A 89 -20.47 -6.84 -12.07
C ASP A 89 -19.87 -7.90 -13.01
N GLU A 90 -19.92 -7.67 -14.31
CA GLU A 90 -19.40 -8.58 -15.34
C GLU A 90 -17.86 -8.49 -15.49
N GLU A 91 -17.23 -7.43 -14.99
CA GLU A 91 -15.81 -7.17 -15.18
C GLU A 91 -14.88 -8.00 -14.29
N ALA A 92 -15.43 -8.56 -13.24
CA ALA A 92 -14.66 -9.37 -12.29
C ALA A 92 -15.56 -10.39 -11.57
N GLN A 93 -14.93 -11.37 -10.97
CA GLN A 93 -15.54 -12.27 -10.00
C GLN A 93 -14.71 -12.26 -8.72
N THR A 94 -15.39 -12.25 -7.58
CA THR A 94 -14.74 -12.29 -6.28
C THR A 94 -15.11 -13.57 -5.54
N LEU A 95 -14.08 -14.39 -5.24
CA LEU A 95 -14.18 -15.48 -4.27
C LEU A 95 -13.94 -14.90 -2.86
N ARG A 96 -14.85 -15.21 -1.94
CA ARG A 96 -14.69 -14.95 -0.50
C ARG A 96 -14.64 -16.27 0.23
N ILE A 97 -13.57 -16.52 0.97
CA ILE A 97 -13.39 -17.70 1.80
C ILE A 97 -13.54 -17.27 3.25
N PHE A 98 -14.46 -17.88 3.97
CA PHE A 98 -14.71 -17.61 5.37
C PHE A 98 -14.06 -18.68 6.24
N LEU A 99 -13.37 -18.21 7.28
CA LEU A 99 -12.75 -19.04 8.29
C LEU A 99 -13.15 -18.51 9.67
N LYS A 100 -13.09 -19.39 10.66
CA LYS A 100 -13.38 -19.02 12.07
C LYS A 100 -12.42 -19.68 13.03
N ASP A 101 -12.12 -18.99 14.09
CA ASP A 101 -11.44 -19.52 15.27
C ASP A 101 -12.51 -19.75 16.36
N ALA A 102 -12.76 -21.02 16.67
CA ALA A 102 -13.83 -21.42 17.59
C ALA A 102 -13.55 -20.98 19.04
N LEU A 103 -12.28 -20.79 19.42
CA LEU A 103 -11.89 -20.41 20.78
C LEU A 103 -12.05 -18.91 21.01
N THR A 104 -11.62 -18.09 20.07
CA THR A 104 -11.64 -16.64 20.20
C THR A 104 -12.92 -16.01 19.68
N GLY A 105 -13.66 -16.73 18.82
CA GLY A 105 -14.81 -16.21 18.10
C GLY A 105 -14.46 -15.31 16.91
N ALA A 106 -13.17 -15.17 16.57
CA ALA A 106 -12.74 -14.38 15.44
C ALA A 106 -13.20 -15.02 14.12
N LYS A 107 -13.72 -14.21 13.21
CA LYS A 107 -14.10 -14.59 11.84
C LYS A 107 -13.19 -13.88 10.85
N LEU A 108 -12.59 -14.66 9.97
CA LEU A 108 -11.68 -14.17 8.95
C LEU A 108 -12.28 -14.40 7.56
N ALA A 109 -12.26 -13.40 6.69
CA ALA A 109 -12.61 -13.54 5.29
C ALA A 109 -11.40 -13.20 4.41
N LEU A 110 -11.04 -14.10 3.49
CA LEU A 110 -10.05 -13.89 2.46
C LEU A 110 -10.75 -13.58 1.15
N LEU A 111 -10.38 -12.47 0.52
CA LEU A 111 -11.00 -11.99 -0.71
C LEU A 111 -10.02 -12.11 -1.88
N TYR A 112 -10.50 -12.68 -2.99
CA TYR A 112 -9.77 -12.87 -4.25
C TYR A 112 -10.64 -12.36 -5.38
N THR A 113 -10.32 -11.21 -5.92
CA THR A 113 -11.02 -10.67 -7.10
C THR A 113 -10.19 -10.92 -8.35
N ILE A 114 -10.75 -11.62 -9.31
CA ILE A 114 -10.12 -11.90 -10.61
C ILE A 114 -10.70 -10.93 -11.63
N PHE A 115 -9.83 -10.11 -12.20
CA PHE A 115 -10.12 -9.24 -13.34
C PHE A 115 -9.75 -9.97 -14.61
N ASP A 116 -10.72 -10.53 -15.30
CA ASP A 116 -10.50 -11.39 -16.46
C ASP A 116 -9.81 -10.65 -17.61
N GLU A 117 -10.31 -9.45 -17.96
CA GLU A 117 -9.73 -8.62 -19.03
C GLU A 117 -8.27 -8.24 -18.79
N TYR A 118 -7.88 -8.06 -17.51
CA TYR A 118 -6.54 -7.57 -17.14
C TYR A 118 -5.60 -8.68 -16.67
N SER A 119 -6.07 -9.94 -16.58
CA SER A 119 -5.26 -11.06 -16.04
C SER A 119 -4.58 -10.71 -14.71
N ALA A 120 -5.33 -10.07 -13.83
CA ALA A 120 -4.86 -9.61 -12.53
C ALA A 120 -5.75 -10.14 -11.40
N ILE A 121 -5.16 -10.37 -10.23
CA ILE A 121 -5.86 -10.80 -9.02
C ILE A 121 -5.67 -9.74 -7.94
N ALA A 122 -6.77 -9.17 -7.43
CA ALA A 122 -6.75 -8.33 -6.26
C ALA A 122 -7.05 -9.16 -5.00
N ARG A 123 -6.24 -8.97 -3.96
CA ARG A 123 -6.35 -9.69 -2.68
C ARG A 123 -6.48 -8.74 -1.52
N SER A 124 -7.31 -9.10 -0.55
CA SER A 124 -7.39 -8.45 0.76
C SER A 124 -7.93 -9.44 1.79
N ALA A 125 -7.82 -9.10 3.07
CA ALA A 125 -8.35 -9.88 4.16
C ALA A 125 -9.18 -9.00 5.10
N TYR A 126 -10.21 -9.56 5.69
CA TYR A 126 -11.13 -8.90 6.61
C TYR A 126 -11.31 -9.77 7.86
N ILE A 127 -11.25 -9.16 9.03
CA ILE A 127 -11.49 -9.85 10.29
C ILE A 127 -12.58 -9.15 11.09
N GLU A 128 -13.44 -9.95 11.73
CA GLU A 128 -14.46 -9.53 12.69
C GLU A 128 -14.19 -10.22 14.02
N ASN A 129 -14.23 -9.46 15.10
CA ASN A 129 -14.26 -10.02 16.44
C ASN A 129 -15.72 -10.35 16.82
N ALA A 130 -16.16 -11.56 16.51
CA ALA A 130 -17.49 -12.05 16.88
C ALA A 130 -17.50 -12.78 18.25
N GLY A 131 -16.39 -12.69 19.00
CA GLY A 131 -16.27 -13.21 20.37
C GLY A 131 -16.76 -12.23 21.43
N GLU A 132 -16.47 -12.57 22.69
CA GLU A 132 -16.88 -11.77 23.86
C GLU A 132 -15.75 -10.94 24.47
N LYS A 133 -14.49 -11.17 24.02
CA LYS A 133 -13.27 -10.54 24.57
C LYS A 133 -12.58 -9.70 23.53
N ASN A 134 -11.81 -8.71 23.98
CA ASN A 134 -11.00 -7.90 23.10
C ASN A 134 -9.91 -8.75 22.44
N LEU A 135 -9.65 -8.45 21.18
CA LEU A 135 -8.52 -8.95 20.40
C LEU A 135 -7.67 -7.76 19.94
N HIS A 136 -6.39 -7.98 19.76
CA HIS A 136 -5.50 -7.02 19.13
C HIS A 136 -4.91 -7.64 17.86
N VAL A 137 -5.05 -6.97 16.73
CA VAL A 137 -4.39 -7.35 15.49
C VAL A 137 -2.99 -6.77 15.52
N LEU A 138 -1.97 -7.63 15.67
CA LEU A 138 -0.56 -7.24 15.66
C LEU A 138 0.05 -7.33 14.26
N ASN A 139 -0.46 -8.25 13.45
CA ASN A 139 -0.11 -8.42 12.04
C ASN A 139 -1.32 -8.94 11.27
N MET A 140 -1.57 -8.37 10.09
CA MET A 140 -2.56 -8.88 9.14
C MET A 140 -2.17 -8.44 7.73
N MET A 141 -1.62 -9.37 6.98
CA MET A 141 -1.16 -9.11 5.63
C MET A 141 -2.31 -9.11 4.62
N SER A 142 -2.21 -8.26 3.63
CA SER A 142 -3.16 -8.22 2.50
C SER A 142 -3.01 -9.45 1.60
N LEU A 143 -1.79 -9.98 1.55
CA LEU A 143 -1.40 -11.10 0.71
C LEU A 143 -0.40 -11.99 1.46
N SER A 144 -0.61 -13.30 1.34
CA SER A 144 0.40 -14.33 1.56
C SER A 144 0.42 -15.25 0.34
N LEU A 145 1.60 -15.63 -0.12
CA LEU A 145 1.80 -16.47 -1.29
C LEU A 145 3.02 -17.36 -1.08
N ASP A 146 2.83 -18.67 -1.01
CA ASP A 146 3.90 -19.65 -0.90
C ASP A 146 4.25 -20.20 -2.30
N LEU A 147 5.48 -19.94 -2.76
CA LEU A 147 6.03 -20.40 -4.03
C LEU A 147 6.86 -21.66 -3.82
N PRO A 148 6.94 -22.56 -4.84
CA PRO A 148 7.54 -23.89 -4.66
C PRO A 148 9.07 -23.89 -4.55
N ASP A 149 9.73 -22.82 -4.93
CA ASP A 149 11.19 -22.72 -4.98
C ASP A 149 11.70 -21.31 -4.67
N LYS A 150 13.02 -21.14 -4.58
CA LYS A 150 13.70 -19.84 -4.38
C LYS A 150 14.35 -19.30 -5.64
N ASP A 151 14.23 -19.97 -6.78
CA ASP A 151 14.92 -19.62 -8.03
C ASP A 151 14.37 -18.35 -8.68
N TYR A 152 14.38 -17.26 -7.89
CA TYR A 152 13.92 -15.95 -8.29
C TYR A 152 14.94 -14.85 -8.00
N GLU A 153 14.92 -13.83 -8.82
CA GLU A 153 15.44 -12.52 -8.48
C GLU A 153 14.30 -11.65 -7.93
N TRP A 154 14.53 -11.08 -6.75
CA TRP A 154 13.72 -10.01 -6.18
C TRP A 154 14.06 -8.69 -6.88
N MET A 155 13.07 -8.04 -7.47
CA MET A 155 13.19 -6.70 -8.05
C MET A 155 12.34 -5.70 -7.26
N GLN A 156 12.95 -4.59 -6.86
CA GLN A 156 12.29 -3.50 -6.13
C GLN A 156 12.63 -2.14 -6.74
N LEU A 157 11.78 -1.15 -6.46
CA LEU A 157 11.99 0.24 -6.84
C LEU A 157 12.33 1.05 -5.59
N SER A 158 13.56 1.53 -5.50
CA SER A 158 14.09 2.21 -4.32
C SER A 158 14.88 3.44 -4.70
N GLY A 159 15.00 4.39 -3.79
CA GLY A 159 15.76 5.60 -4.03
C GLY A 159 15.82 6.52 -2.82
N ALA A 160 15.75 7.80 -3.09
CA ALA A 160 15.72 8.87 -2.12
C ALA A 160 15.04 10.09 -2.76
N TRP A 161 14.85 11.15 -2.00
CA TRP A 161 14.37 12.42 -2.52
C TRP A 161 15.18 12.87 -3.74
N SER A 162 14.50 13.29 -4.80
CA SER A 162 15.05 13.69 -6.11
C SER A 162 15.77 12.58 -6.90
N ARG A 163 15.73 11.34 -6.44
CA ARG A 163 16.29 10.17 -7.14
C ARG A 163 15.52 8.90 -6.78
N GLU A 164 14.22 8.93 -7.00
CA GLU A 164 13.28 7.87 -6.68
C GLU A 164 13.30 6.75 -7.74
N ARG A 165 12.77 5.57 -7.36
CA ARG A 165 12.41 4.46 -8.25
C ARG A 165 13.53 3.83 -9.05
N TYR A 166 14.75 3.83 -8.53
CA TYR A 166 15.81 3.02 -9.14
C TYR A 166 15.53 1.54 -8.96
N ILE A 167 15.68 0.78 -10.05
CA ILE A 167 15.55 -0.67 -10.01
C ILE A 167 16.71 -1.27 -9.22
N LYS A 168 16.37 -2.14 -8.26
CA LYS A 168 17.32 -2.94 -7.47
C LYS A 168 16.94 -4.40 -7.57
N ASN A 169 17.90 -5.22 -7.97
CA ASN A 169 17.75 -6.67 -8.06
C ASN A 169 18.59 -7.38 -7.02
N ARG A 170 18.08 -8.48 -6.49
CA ARG A 170 18.77 -9.39 -5.57
C ARG A 170 18.33 -10.82 -5.85
N THR A 171 19.25 -11.76 -5.91
CA THR A 171 18.92 -13.18 -5.87
C THR A 171 18.35 -13.53 -4.49
N LEU A 172 17.29 -14.30 -4.44
CA LEU A 172 16.74 -14.80 -3.19
C LEU A 172 17.65 -15.91 -2.63
N GLU A 173 17.96 -15.77 -1.35
CA GLU A 173 18.71 -16.75 -0.57
C GLU A 173 17.98 -17.06 0.73
N GLN A 174 18.33 -18.14 1.40
CA GLN A 174 17.75 -18.51 2.70
C GLN A 174 17.77 -17.34 3.67
N GLY A 175 16.62 -17.03 4.26
CA GLY A 175 16.39 -15.90 5.15
C GLY A 175 15.37 -14.93 4.59
N ILE A 176 15.39 -13.68 5.05
CA ILE A 176 14.39 -12.67 4.74
C ILE A 176 14.98 -11.56 3.86
N THR A 177 14.34 -11.31 2.75
CA THR A 177 14.52 -10.09 1.93
C THR A 177 13.26 -9.25 2.05
N ALA A 178 13.40 -7.98 2.44
CA ALA A 178 12.25 -7.11 2.65
C ALA A 178 12.49 -5.67 2.19
N ILE A 179 11.39 -4.98 1.88
CA ILE A 179 11.28 -3.52 1.80
C ILE A 179 10.11 -3.08 2.68
N ASP A 180 10.27 -1.93 3.32
CA ASP A 180 9.24 -1.40 4.20
C ASP A 180 9.29 0.12 4.34
N SER A 181 8.30 0.69 5.01
CA SER A 181 8.30 2.06 5.51
C SER A 181 7.74 2.10 6.92
N MET A 182 8.38 2.94 7.76
CA MET A 182 7.93 3.30 9.11
C MET A 182 7.74 4.82 9.26
N ARG A 183 7.59 5.53 8.14
CA ARG A 183 7.58 7.01 8.09
C ARG A 183 6.19 7.63 8.23
N GLY A 184 5.15 6.82 8.45
CA GLY A 184 3.74 7.26 8.41
C GLY A 184 3.16 7.28 7.00
N ASN A 185 3.99 7.14 5.98
CA ASN A 185 3.61 7.02 4.57
C ASN A 185 4.50 5.99 3.86
N SER A 186 4.16 5.62 2.61
CA SER A 186 4.96 4.67 1.82
C SER A 186 6.34 5.20 1.43
N SER A 187 6.53 6.52 1.48
CA SER A 187 7.76 7.27 1.23
C SER A 187 8.34 7.18 -0.19
N HIS A 188 9.40 7.97 -0.41
CA HIS A 188 10.19 8.00 -1.64
C HIS A 188 11.34 6.99 -1.63
N GLU A 189 11.59 6.32 -0.49
CA GLU A 189 12.71 5.38 -0.36
C GLU A 189 12.41 4.03 -1.01
N HIS A 190 11.17 3.53 -0.82
CA HIS A 190 10.69 2.28 -1.39
C HIS A 190 9.27 2.42 -1.91
N ASN A 191 9.04 2.03 -3.16
CA ASN A 191 7.68 1.87 -3.63
C ASN A 191 7.04 0.64 -3.00
N PRO A 192 5.73 0.67 -2.68
CA PRO A 192 4.98 -0.51 -2.22
C PRO A 192 4.72 -1.48 -3.39
N PHE A 193 5.82 -1.91 -4.02
CA PHE A 193 5.84 -2.77 -5.20
C PHE A 193 7.08 -3.65 -5.18
N LEU A 194 6.91 -4.90 -5.55
CA LEU A 194 7.98 -5.83 -5.86
C LEU A 194 7.64 -6.68 -7.08
N ALA A 195 8.65 -7.18 -7.75
CA ALA A 195 8.51 -8.29 -8.68
C ALA A 195 9.48 -9.41 -8.35
N LEU A 196 9.02 -10.64 -8.54
CA LEU A 196 9.85 -11.83 -8.59
C LEU A 196 9.97 -12.24 -10.05
N LYS A 197 11.17 -12.40 -10.53
CA LYS A 197 11.42 -12.84 -11.90
C LYS A 197 12.42 -13.98 -11.94
N ARG A 198 12.31 -14.87 -12.91
CA ARG A 198 13.35 -15.87 -13.13
C ARG A 198 14.64 -15.20 -13.62
N HIS A 199 15.79 -15.84 -13.39
CA HIS A 199 17.10 -15.26 -13.73
C HIS A 199 17.27 -14.95 -15.23
N ASN A 200 16.55 -15.65 -16.09
CA ASN A 200 16.56 -15.44 -17.54
C ASN A 200 15.47 -14.49 -18.04
N THR A 201 14.70 -13.88 -17.14
CA THR A 201 13.65 -12.91 -17.51
C THR A 201 14.25 -11.57 -17.86
N ASP A 202 13.87 -11.07 -19.03
CA ASP A 202 14.19 -9.74 -19.51
C ASP A 202 12.92 -8.86 -19.67
N GLU A 203 13.02 -7.79 -20.44
CA GLU A 203 11.90 -6.88 -20.66
C GLU A 203 10.75 -7.54 -21.45
N ASN A 204 11.03 -8.51 -22.34
CA ASN A 204 10.08 -9.01 -23.33
C ASN A 204 9.81 -10.52 -23.21
N ALA A 205 10.59 -11.24 -22.44
CA ALA A 205 10.48 -12.69 -22.30
C ALA A 205 10.78 -13.15 -20.87
N GLY A 206 10.24 -14.31 -20.50
CA GLY A 206 10.44 -14.96 -19.21
C GLY A 206 9.35 -14.66 -18.21
N GLU A 207 9.38 -15.41 -17.11
CA GLU A 207 8.39 -15.38 -16.05
C GLU A 207 8.64 -14.22 -15.08
N ALA A 208 7.59 -13.43 -14.79
CA ALA A 208 7.59 -12.41 -13.77
C ALA A 208 6.27 -12.42 -12.99
N ILE A 209 6.36 -12.29 -11.67
CA ILE A 209 5.24 -12.12 -10.75
C ILE A 209 5.35 -10.75 -10.13
N GLY A 210 4.46 -9.81 -10.49
CA GLY A 210 4.40 -8.49 -9.91
C GLY A 210 3.42 -8.44 -8.74
N ILE A 211 3.77 -7.76 -7.67
CA ILE A 211 2.92 -7.52 -6.51
C ILE A 211 2.95 -6.04 -6.18
N SER A 212 1.78 -5.41 -6.17
CA SER A 212 1.62 -4.00 -5.83
C SER A 212 0.63 -3.86 -4.68
N LEU A 213 1.04 -3.21 -3.60
CA LEU A 213 0.16 -2.88 -2.48
C LEU A 213 -0.48 -1.51 -2.74
N VAL A 214 -1.81 -1.47 -2.81
CA VAL A 214 -2.60 -0.25 -3.02
C VAL A 214 -2.80 0.44 -1.67
N TYR A 215 -1.71 1.04 -1.16
CA TYR A 215 -1.68 1.65 0.16
C TYR A 215 -0.58 2.73 0.22
N SER A 216 -0.85 3.81 0.94
CA SER A 216 0.09 4.93 1.08
C SER A 216 0.67 5.09 2.49
N GLY A 217 0.30 4.24 3.44
CA GLY A 217 0.81 4.23 4.82
C GLY A 217 2.08 3.39 4.99
N ASN A 218 2.39 3.10 6.25
CA ASN A 218 3.48 2.18 6.60
C ASN A 218 3.20 0.79 6.05
N PHE A 219 4.11 0.26 5.27
CA PHE A 219 3.95 -1.05 4.63
C PHE A 219 5.17 -1.93 4.84
N ARG A 220 4.98 -3.24 4.70
CA ARG A 220 6.06 -4.21 4.54
C ARG A 220 5.72 -5.18 3.43
N MET A 221 6.70 -5.45 2.58
CA MET A 221 6.69 -6.53 1.60
C MET A 221 7.95 -7.34 1.78
N GLN A 222 7.82 -8.66 1.93
CA GLN A 222 8.96 -9.54 2.18
C GLN A 222 8.84 -10.86 1.46
N ALA A 223 10.01 -11.44 1.18
CA ALA A 223 10.20 -12.83 0.77
C ALA A 223 11.00 -13.54 1.88
N GLU A 224 10.49 -14.63 2.40
CA GLU A 224 11.18 -15.53 3.31
C GLU A 224 11.47 -16.84 2.60
N VAL A 225 12.74 -17.15 2.43
CA VAL A 225 13.20 -18.46 1.92
C VAL A 225 13.51 -19.35 3.11
N ASP A 226 12.83 -20.46 3.18
CA ASP A 226 13.00 -21.42 4.28
C ASP A 226 14.15 -22.40 4.07
N THR A 227 14.33 -23.34 5.00
CA THR A 227 15.38 -24.36 4.95
C THR A 227 15.17 -25.41 3.85
N HIS A 228 14.07 -25.35 3.14
CA HIS A 228 13.71 -26.26 2.03
C HIS A 228 13.74 -25.55 0.67
N ASP A 229 14.32 -24.33 0.64
CA ASP A 229 14.38 -23.50 -0.55
C ASP A 229 13.00 -23.07 -1.08
N VAL A 230 11.99 -23.06 -0.20
CA VAL A 230 10.63 -22.58 -0.51
C VAL A 230 10.51 -21.11 -0.15
N THR A 231 9.79 -20.36 -0.95
CA THR A 231 9.65 -18.92 -0.77
C THR A 231 8.25 -18.55 -0.33
N ARG A 232 8.11 -17.89 0.83
CA ARG A 232 6.88 -17.22 1.26
C ARG A 232 6.97 -15.74 1.00
N ILE A 233 6.00 -15.21 0.27
CA ILE A 233 5.84 -13.77 0.06
C ILE A 233 4.70 -13.27 0.93
N THR A 234 4.92 -12.16 1.64
CA THR A 234 3.86 -11.44 2.33
C THR A 234 3.92 -9.95 1.98
N ALA A 235 2.74 -9.32 1.89
CA ALA A 235 2.61 -7.89 1.63
C ALA A 235 1.41 -7.32 2.40
N GLY A 236 1.60 -6.20 3.08
CA GLY A 236 0.54 -5.57 3.86
C GLY A 236 1.02 -4.36 4.66
N ILE A 237 0.23 -3.99 5.66
CA ILE A 237 0.62 -2.96 6.64
C ILE A 237 1.86 -3.45 7.40
N ASN A 238 2.79 -2.54 7.66
CA ASN A 238 3.99 -2.86 8.44
C ASN A 238 3.59 -3.25 9.87
N PRO A 239 3.91 -4.48 10.33
CA PRO A 239 3.56 -4.92 11.67
C PRO A 239 4.39 -4.25 12.77
N GLU A 240 5.50 -3.59 12.42
CA GLU A 240 6.34 -2.92 13.40
C GLU A 240 5.62 -1.71 14.02
N GLY A 241 5.35 -1.79 15.31
CA GLY A 241 4.60 -0.78 16.04
C GLY A 241 3.10 -0.73 15.71
N PHE A 242 2.58 -1.72 14.97
CA PHE A 242 1.15 -1.84 14.69
C PHE A 242 0.46 -2.64 15.78
N ASP A 243 -0.61 -2.08 16.31
CA ASP A 243 -1.49 -2.71 17.30
C ASP A 243 -2.89 -2.12 17.12
N TRP A 244 -3.80 -2.92 16.58
CA TRP A 244 -5.18 -2.52 16.33
C TRP A 244 -6.12 -3.30 17.24
N LYS A 245 -6.66 -2.62 18.26
CA LYS A 245 -7.63 -3.22 19.17
C LYS A 245 -8.96 -3.43 18.45
N LEU A 246 -9.51 -4.63 18.59
CA LEU A 246 -10.84 -5.02 18.15
C LEU A 246 -11.70 -5.37 19.37
N GLU A 247 -12.64 -4.53 19.70
CA GLU A 247 -13.67 -4.84 20.69
C GLU A 247 -14.70 -5.85 20.11
N PRO A 248 -15.47 -6.55 20.93
CA PRO A 248 -16.53 -7.41 20.44
C PRO A 248 -17.47 -6.70 19.46
N GLY A 249 -17.67 -7.27 18.28
CA GLY A 249 -18.47 -6.71 17.20
C GLY A 249 -17.70 -5.76 16.26
N GLU A 250 -16.45 -5.40 16.55
CA GLU A 250 -15.63 -4.59 15.66
C GLU A 250 -14.91 -5.43 14.59
N SER A 251 -14.46 -4.74 13.56
CA SER A 251 -13.82 -5.37 12.42
C SER A 251 -12.61 -4.57 11.91
N PHE A 252 -11.73 -5.25 11.18
CA PHE A 252 -10.59 -4.64 10.51
C PHE A 252 -10.47 -5.15 9.08
N GLN A 253 -10.17 -4.25 8.13
CA GLN A 253 -9.97 -4.53 6.72
C GLN A 253 -8.54 -4.19 6.34
N THR A 254 -7.80 -5.13 5.73
CA THR A 254 -6.49 -4.84 5.16
C THR A 254 -6.59 -4.01 3.89
N PRO A 255 -5.53 -3.26 3.52
CA PRO A 255 -5.41 -2.71 2.17
C PRO A 255 -5.47 -3.81 1.11
N GLU A 256 -5.57 -3.40 -0.14
CA GLU A 256 -5.57 -4.30 -1.28
C GLU A 256 -4.15 -4.54 -1.80
N ALA A 257 -3.81 -5.79 -2.09
CA ALA A 257 -2.65 -6.18 -2.88
C ALA A 257 -3.11 -6.69 -4.25
N VAL A 258 -2.46 -6.24 -5.32
CA VAL A 258 -2.73 -6.69 -6.69
C VAL A 258 -1.56 -7.52 -7.19
N LEU A 259 -1.86 -8.71 -7.71
CA LEU A 259 -0.91 -9.63 -8.32
C LEU A 259 -1.11 -9.68 -9.83
N VAL A 260 0.00 -9.72 -10.55
CA VAL A 260 0.05 -9.93 -11.99
C VAL A 260 1.11 -11.00 -12.29
N TYR A 261 0.74 -11.99 -13.06
CA TYR A 261 1.68 -12.97 -13.62
C TYR A 261 1.91 -12.68 -15.10
N SER A 262 3.14 -12.79 -15.56
CA SER A 262 3.51 -12.59 -16.96
C SER A 262 4.55 -13.62 -17.42
N GLU A 263 4.36 -14.22 -18.58
CA GLU A 263 5.36 -15.00 -19.33
C GLU A 263 6.07 -14.14 -20.39
N ASN A 264 5.61 -12.92 -20.58
CA ASN A 264 6.09 -11.96 -21.56
C ASN A 264 7.02 -10.91 -20.93
N GLY A 265 7.83 -11.33 -19.98
CA GLY A 265 8.82 -10.51 -19.31
C GLY A 265 8.23 -9.38 -18.45
N LEU A 266 9.09 -8.42 -18.11
CA LEU A 266 8.74 -7.30 -17.27
C LEU A 266 7.76 -6.32 -17.95
N ASN A 267 7.83 -6.17 -19.28
CA ASN A 267 6.89 -5.34 -20.04
C ASN A 267 5.47 -5.91 -19.97
N GLY A 268 5.30 -7.21 -20.13
CA GLY A 268 3.99 -7.85 -20.01
C GLY A 268 3.36 -7.58 -18.62
N MET A 269 4.14 -7.76 -17.58
CA MET A 269 3.73 -7.48 -16.20
C MET A 269 3.37 -6.00 -16.01
N SER A 270 4.27 -5.07 -16.37
CA SER A 270 4.08 -3.64 -16.12
C SER A 270 2.92 -3.05 -16.92
N GLN A 271 2.73 -3.46 -18.18
CA GLN A 271 1.61 -3.03 -19.00
C GLN A 271 0.26 -3.51 -18.46
N THR A 272 0.21 -4.69 -17.88
CA THR A 272 -0.99 -5.21 -17.20
C THR A 272 -1.38 -4.31 -16.02
N PHE A 273 -0.43 -3.97 -15.14
CA PHE A 273 -0.67 -3.01 -14.04
C PHE A 273 -1.13 -1.64 -14.57
N GLN A 274 -0.44 -1.11 -15.58
CA GLN A 274 -0.78 0.19 -16.17
C GLN A 274 -2.20 0.22 -16.71
N LYS A 275 -2.62 -0.80 -17.47
CA LYS A 275 -3.97 -0.91 -18.01
C LYS A 275 -5.02 -0.99 -16.91
N LEU A 276 -4.82 -1.88 -15.93
CA LEU A 276 -5.72 -2.03 -14.80
C LEU A 276 -5.84 -0.72 -14.01
N TYR A 277 -4.72 -0.11 -13.62
CA TYR A 277 -4.72 1.08 -12.78
C TYR A 277 -5.27 2.31 -13.49
N ALA A 278 -4.98 2.47 -14.78
CA ALA A 278 -5.54 3.56 -15.57
C ALA A 278 -7.08 3.50 -15.65
N LYS A 279 -7.67 2.28 -15.65
CA LYS A 279 -9.10 2.10 -15.85
C LYS A 279 -9.86 1.75 -14.57
N ARG A 280 -9.23 1.06 -13.61
CA ARG A 280 -9.91 0.47 -12.45
C ARG A 280 -9.30 0.85 -11.09
N LEU A 281 -8.34 1.81 -11.08
CA LEU A 281 -7.86 2.46 -9.85
C LEU A 281 -8.01 3.97 -9.94
N ALA A 282 -7.55 4.59 -11.04
CA ALA A 282 -7.79 6.00 -11.31
C ALA A 282 -9.29 6.30 -11.44
N ARG A 283 -9.73 7.43 -10.87
CA ARG A 283 -11.14 7.80 -10.78
C ARG A 283 -11.37 9.25 -11.20
N GLY A 284 -12.64 9.57 -11.41
CA GLY A 284 -13.12 10.94 -11.64
C GLY A 284 -12.72 11.52 -12.99
N TYR A 285 -12.80 12.84 -13.09
CA TYR A 285 -12.64 13.59 -14.33
C TYR A 285 -11.35 13.29 -15.10
N TRP A 286 -10.23 13.07 -14.36
CA TRP A 286 -8.92 12.89 -14.96
C TRP A 286 -8.58 11.42 -15.30
N ARG A 287 -9.47 10.47 -15.08
CA ARG A 287 -9.23 9.07 -15.46
C ARG A 287 -9.00 8.90 -16.96
N ASP A 288 -9.86 9.51 -17.75
CA ASP A 288 -9.89 9.34 -19.21
C ASP A 288 -9.37 10.57 -19.98
N LYS A 289 -8.77 11.53 -19.28
CA LYS A 289 -8.21 12.75 -19.88
C LYS A 289 -6.73 12.88 -19.59
N ALA A 290 -6.01 13.44 -20.57
CA ALA A 290 -4.63 13.83 -20.37
C ALA A 290 -4.52 14.87 -19.23
N ARG A 291 -3.48 14.78 -18.42
CA ARG A 291 -3.15 15.78 -17.42
C ARG A 291 -2.74 17.07 -18.12
N PRO A 292 -3.13 18.25 -17.60
CA PRO A 292 -2.72 19.51 -18.19
C PRO A 292 -1.22 19.70 -18.07
N ILE A 293 -0.62 20.37 -19.05
CA ILE A 293 0.76 20.85 -18.97
C ILE A 293 0.79 21.93 -17.88
N LEU A 294 1.51 21.67 -16.80
CA LEU A 294 1.52 22.48 -15.58
C LEU A 294 2.79 23.33 -15.50
N ASN A 295 2.66 24.57 -15.08
CA ASN A 295 3.72 25.43 -14.59
C ASN A 295 3.41 25.86 -13.15
N ASN A 296 4.42 25.79 -12.30
CA ASN A 296 4.41 26.21 -10.91
C ASN A 296 5.39 27.37 -10.76
N ASN A 297 5.09 28.37 -9.92
CA ASN A 297 5.94 29.55 -9.79
C ASN A 297 7.15 29.40 -8.86
N TRP A 298 7.24 28.28 -8.09
CA TRP A 298 8.20 28.17 -6.99
C TRP A 298 9.64 28.51 -7.40
N GLU A 299 10.19 27.84 -8.38
CA GLU A 299 11.57 28.07 -8.83
C GLU A 299 11.82 29.45 -9.42
N ALA A 300 10.77 30.15 -9.85
CA ALA A 300 10.90 31.50 -10.41
C ALA A 300 10.83 32.61 -9.35
N THR A 301 10.24 32.36 -8.19
CA THR A 301 9.94 33.42 -7.23
C THR A 301 10.23 33.07 -5.78
N TYR A 302 10.18 31.79 -5.41
CA TYR A 302 10.10 31.37 -4.02
C TYR A 302 9.04 32.18 -3.26
N PHE A 303 9.36 32.76 -2.12
CA PHE A 303 8.45 33.60 -1.32
C PHE A 303 8.34 35.05 -1.81
N ASP A 304 9.14 35.46 -2.80
CA ASP A 304 9.16 36.85 -3.32
C ASP A 304 8.32 36.97 -4.58
N PHE A 305 7.01 37.19 -4.42
CA PHE A 305 6.08 37.40 -5.51
C PHE A 305 5.02 38.45 -5.18
N THR A 306 4.43 39.00 -6.22
CA THR A 306 3.23 39.80 -6.19
C THR A 306 2.21 39.21 -7.16
N GLU A 307 0.95 39.56 -7.00
CA GLU A 307 -0.12 39.13 -7.91
C GLU A 307 0.19 39.46 -9.38
N ASP A 308 0.71 40.67 -9.66
CA ASP A 308 1.07 41.08 -11.02
C ASP A 308 2.20 40.26 -11.61
N ARG A 309 3.25 39.95 -10.80
CA ARG A 309 4.37 39.12 -11.22
C ARG A 309 3.90 37.70 -11.57
N LEU A 310 3.00 37.12 -10.77
CA LEU A 310 2.39 35.80 -11.04
C LEU A 310 1.61 35.81 -12.37
N VAL A 311 0.81 36.85 -12.64
CA VAL A 311 0.07 37.00 -13.89
C VAL A 311 1.01 37.14 -15.09
N GLU A 312 2.14 37.84 -14.96
CA GLU A 312 3.13 37.95 -16.03
C GLU A 312 3.80 36.59 -16.33
N ILE A 313 4.18 35.80 -15.28
CA ILE A 313 4.69 34.46 -15.46
C ILE A 313 3.65 33.60 -16.18
N ALA A 314 2.39 33.65 -15.73
CA ALA A 314 1.30 32.90 -16.34
C ALA A 314 1.08 33.25 -17.83
N LYS A 315 1.17 34.53 -18.21
CA LYS A 315 1.12 34.94 -19.63
C LYS A 315 2.22 34.27 -20.45
N LYS A 316 3.47 34.32 -19.97
CA LYS A 316 4.60 33.64 -20.64
C LYS A 316 4.44 32.14 -20.71
N ALA A 317 3.99 31.52 -19.62
CA ALA A 317 3.67 30.10 -19.57
C ALA A 317 2.61 29.73 -20.63
N LYS A 318 1.57 30.53 -20.78
CA LYS A 318 0.53 30.36 -21.81
C LYS A 318 1.10 30.41 -23.23
N GLU A 319 1.97 31.38 -23.52
CA GLU A 319 2.66 31.49 -24.82
C GLU A 319 3.48 30.23 -25.15
N CYS A 320 3.96 29.52 -24.12
CA CYS A 320 4.71 28.26 -24.24
C CYS A 320 3.82 27.01 -24.29
N GLY A 321 2.49 27.16 -24.28
CA GLY A 321 1.56 26.02 -24.35
C GLY A 321 1.18 25.40 -23.02
N VAL A 322 1.48 26.06 -21.90
CA VAL A 322 1.03 25.63 -20.56
C VAL A 322 -0.50 25.76 -20.46
N GLU A 323 -1.13 24.85 -19.73
CA GLU A 323 -2.58 24.73 -19.59
C GLU A 323 -3.06 24.96 -18.15
N LEU A 324 -2.18 24.81 -17.17
CA LEU A 324 -2.47 24.97 -15.74
C LEU A 324 -1.35 25.76 -15.06
N PHE A 325 -1.70 26.83 -14.38
CA PHE A 325 -0.78 27.57 -13.50
C PHE A 325 -1.09 27.26 -12.05
N VAL A 326 -0.06 26.86 -11.28
CA VAL A 326 -0.17 26.55 -9.84
C VAL A 326 0.59 27.58 -9.04
N LEU A 327 -0.10 28.25 -8.11
CA LEU A 327 0.53 29.07 -7.09
C LEU A 327 1.05 28.15 -5.97
N ASP A 328 2.37 28.18 -5.79
CA ASP A 328 3.07 27.40 -4.79
C ASP A 328 3.08 28.08 -3.41
N ASP A 329 3.97 27.68 -2.52
CA ASP A 329 4.09 28.12 -1.14
C ASP A 329 4.20 29.66 -1.00
N GLY A 330 3.81 30.17 0.17
CA GLY A 330 3.96 31.60 0.53
C GLY A 330 2.74 32.46 0.31
N TRP A 331 1.61 31.93 -0.17
CA TRP A 331 0.39 32.70 -0.45
C TRP A 331 -0.49 32.98 0.78
N PHE A 332 -0.20 32.34 1.92
CA PHE A 332 -1.06 32.31 3.11
C PHE A 332 -0.40 32.86 4.37
N GLY A 333 -1.18 33.39 5.30
CA GLY A 333 -0.80 33.83 6.62
C GLY A 333 0.48 34.69 6.64
N ALA A 334 1.34 34.45 7.60
CA ALA A 334 2.67 35.07 7.75
C ALA A 334 3.79 34.29 7.04
N ARG A 335 3.46 33.41 6.10
CA ARG A 335 4.39 32.54 5.37
C ARG A 335 5.30 33.32 4.43
N ARG A 336 6.49 33.72 4.93
CA ARG A 336 7.55 34.41 4.17
C ARG A 336 8.86 33.64 4.15
N ASN A 337 8.89 32.52 4.80
CA ASN A 337 9.99 31.57 4.91
C ASN A 337 9.43 30.24 5.39
N ASP A 338 10.28 29.21 5.41
CA ASP A 338 9.94 27.85 5.78
C ASP A 338 9.67 27.59 7.27
N ARG A 339 9.81 28.61 8.13
CA ARG A 339 9.72 28.47 9.59
C ARG A 339 8.42 28.93 10.21
N ALA A 340 7.57 29.58 9.43
CA ALA A 340 6.32 30.18 9.90
C ALA A 340 5.15 29.89 8.97
N GLY A 341 3.91 29.95 9.47
CA GLY A 341 2.67 30.05 8.72
C GLY A 341 2.04 28.73 8.27
N LEU A 342 2.75 27.58 8.29
CA LEU A 342 2.08 26.30 7.97
C LEU A 342 0.97 26.03 8.99
N GLY A 343 -0.22 25.79 8.47
CA GLY A 343 -1.47 25.66 9.23
C GLY A 343 -2.45 26.83 9.02
N ASP A 344 -1.96 28.00 8.63
CA ASP A 344 -2.74 29.23 8.48
C ASP A 344 -3.19 29.42 7.01
N TRP A 345 -4.07 28.56 6.51
CA TRP A 345 -4.52 28.53 5.11
C TRP A 345 -5.46 29.69 4.77
N VAL A 346 -5.07 30.90 5.09
CA VAL A 346 -5.79 32.16 4.79
C VAL A 346 -4.92 33.02 3.90
N ALA A 347 -5.46 33.47 2.76
CA ALA A 347 -4.71 34.29 1.81
C ALA A 347 -4.10 35.52 2.48
N ASN A 348 -2.87 35.84 2.09
CA ASN A 348 -2.22 37.05 2.56
C ASN A 348 -2.61 38.25 1.66
N ASP A 349 -3.35 39.22 2.22
CA ASP A 349 -3.89 40.36 1.50
C ASP A 349 -2.83 41.34 0.96
N GLU A 350 -1.61 41.36 1.56
CA GLU A 350 -0.51 42.19 1.06
C GLU A 350 0.05 41.65 -0.25
N LEU A 351 0.14 40.32 -0.40
CA LEU A 351 0.63 39.68 -1.61
C LEU A 351 -0.44 39.52 -2.65
N LEU A 352 -1.66 39.26 -2.21
CA LEU A 352 -2.81 38.95 -3.03
C LEU A 352 -3.96 39.94 -2.69
N PRO A 353 -3.87 41.21 -3.07
CA PRO A 353 -4.83 42.23 -2.68
C PRO A 353 -6.24 41.97 -3.21
N ASN A 354 -6.39 41.14 -4.27
CA ASN A 354 -7.68 40.69 -4.77
C ASN A 354 -8.05 39.28 -4.26
N GLY A 355 -7.26 38.72 -3.30
CA GLY A 355 -7.41 37.37 -2.77
C GLY A 355 -7.17 36.28 -3.80
N ILE A 356 -7.33 35.04 -3.37
CA ILE A 356 -7.20 33.86 -4.26
C ILE A 356 -8.19 33.94 -5.43
N LYS A 357 -9.42 34.36 -5.17
CA LYS A 357 -10.45 34.46 -6.21
C LYS A 357 -10.04 35.44 -7.30
N GLY A 358 -9.58 36.63 -6.93
CA GLY A 358 -9.17 37.66 -7.92
C GLY A 358 -7.97 37.20 -8.75
N LEU A 359 -6.97 36.57 -8.14
CA LEU A 359 -5.87 35.99 -8.87
C LEU A 359 -6.35 34.87 -9.82
N SER A 360 -7.19 33.94 -9.33
CA SER A 360 -7.74 32.85 -10.15
C SER A 360 -8.45 33.40 -11.39
N GLU A 361 -9.32 34.40 -11.23
CA GLU A 361 -10.04 35.04 -12.33
C GLU A 361 -9.08 35.66 -13.36
N ARG A 362 -8.00 36.31 -12.93
CA ARG A 362 -6.95 36.86 -13.81
C ARG A 362 -6.20 35.78 -14.60
N ILE A 363 -5.88 34.67 -13.95
CA ILE A 363 -5.20 33.53 -14.59
C ILE A 363 -6.14 32.83 -15.57
N GLU A 364 -7.38 32.58 -15.18
CA GLU A 364 -8.40 31.96 -16.03
C GLU A 364 -8.76 32.83 -17.25
N ALA A 365 -8.73 34.14 -17.12
CA ALA A 365 -8.91 35.04 -18.25
C ALA A 365 -7.81 34.91 -19.33
N LEU A 366 -6.65 34.36 -19.00
CA LEU A 366 -5.59 34.00 -19.95
C LEU A 366 -5.86 32.65 -20.65
N GLY A 367 -6.92 31.94 -20.29
CA GLY A 367 -7.24 30.60 -20.79
C GLY A 367 -6.39 29.51 -20.17
N LEU A 368 -5.90 29.72 -18.94
CA LEU A 368 -5.25 28.72 -18.10
C LEU A 368 -6.22 28.19 -17.05
N LYS A 369 -5.99 27.00 -16.54
CA LYS A 369 -6.56 26.57 -15.26
C LYS A 369 -5.72 27.13 -14.13
N PHE A 370 -6.32 27.23 -12.93
CA PHE A 370 -5.63 27.68 -11.72
C PHE A 370 -5.61 26.58 -10.66
N GLY A 371 -4.53 26.48 -9.91
CA GLY A 371 -4.36 25.56 -8.79
C GLY A 371 -3.55 26.19 -7.66
N LEU A 372 -3.66 25.60 -6.47
CA LEU A 372 -2.95 26.01 -5.27
C LEU A 372 -2.16 24.82 -4.68
N TRP A 373 -0.98 25.14 -4.15
CA TRP A 373 -0.23 24.22 -3.32
C TRP A 373 -0.71 24.27 -1.86
N PHE A 374 -0.77 23.10 -1.23
CA PHE A 374 -1.06 22.91 0.18
C PHE A 374 -0.15 21.84 0.77
N GLU A 375 0.25 22.02 2.03
CA GLU A 375 0.99 21.04 2.84
C GLU A 375 0.23 20.80 4.16
N PRO A 376 -0.97 20.17 4.12
CA PRO A 376 -1.88 20.08 5.25
C PRO A 376 -1.40 19.13 6.36
N GLU A 377 -0.39 18.30 6.10
CA GLU A 377 0.23 17.37 7.04
C GLU A 377 1.21 18.04 8.00
N MET A 378 1.58 19.30 7.75
CA MET A 378 2.58 20.01 8.53
C MET A 378 2.00 21.23 9.22
N VAL A 379 2.57 21.59 10.38
CA VAL A 379 2.26 22.81 11.11
C VAL A 379 3.55 23.45 11.65
N ASN A 380 3.68 24.76 11.53
CA ASN A 380 4.74 25.50 12.21
C ASN A 380 4.30 25.89 13.62
N LYS A 381 5.22 25.90 14.58
CA LYS A 381 4.96 26.50 15.91
C LYS A 381 4.64 27.99 15.81
N ASP A 382 5.22 28.67 14.84
CA ASP A 382 4.90 30.05 14.49
C ASP A 382 3.78 30.08 13.46
N SER A 383 2.57 29.70 13.90
CA SER A 383 1.31 29.80 13.18
C SER A 383 0.20 30.13 14.16
N ASP A 384 -0.86 30.74 13.66
CA ASP A 384 -2.07 31.03 14.45
C ASP A 384 -2.79 29.73 14.83
N LEU A 385 -2.79 28.75 13.94
CA LEU A 385 -3.32 27.42 14.21
C LEU A 385 -2.63 26.77 15.43
N TYR A 386 -1.30 26.74 15.45
CA TYR A 386 -0.58 26.15 16.58
C TYR A 386 -0.79 26.92 17.88
N ARG A 387 -0.84 28.26 17.83
CA ARG A 387 -1.12 29.09 19.01
C ARG A 387 -2.52 28.84 19.57
N ALA A 388 -3.50 28.61 18.69
CA ALA A 388 -4.87 28.32 19.10
C ALA A 388 -5.07 26.88 19.58
N HIS A 389 -4.39 25.92 18.96
CA HIS A 389 -4.57 24.47 19.17
C HIS A 389 -3.25 23.72 19.27
N PRO A 390 -2.41 23.98 20.29
CA PRO A 390 -1.12 23.29 20.45
C PRO A 390 -1.29 21.78 20.74
N ASP A 391 -2.50 21.37 21.14
CA ASP A 391 -2.89 19.98 21.42
C ASP A 391 -3.17 19.17 20.14
N TRP A 392 -3.30 19.82 18.97
CA TRP A 392 -3.54 19.11 17.70
C TRP A 392 -2.28 18.53 17.07
N ILE A 393 -1.09 18.98 17.50
CA ILE A 393 0.16 18.42 16.97
C ILE A 393 0.31 16.95 17.37
N LEU A 394 0.75 16.13 16.42
CA LEU A 394 1.04 14.72 16.70
C LEU A 394 2.24 14.59 17.63
N GLN A 395 1.99 14.28 18.88
CA GLN A 395 3.01 14.09 19.91
C GLN A 395 2.55 13.14 21.01
N LYS A 396 3.50 12.52 21.70
CA LYS A 396 3.19 11.83 22.95
C LYS A 396 3.06 12.88 24.05
N PRO A 397 1.97 12.86 24.87
CA PRO A 397 1.84 13.77 26.01
C PRO A 397 3.08 13.75 26.93
N GLY A 398 3.60 14.94 27.26
CA GLY A 398 4.81 15.11 28.09
C GLY A 398 6.13 14.94 27.33
N ARG A 399 6.13 14.81 26.00
CA ARG A 399 7.33 14.83 25.15
C ARG A 399 7.22 15.93 24.10
N ASN A 400 8.37 16.42 23.63
CA ASN A 400 8.39 17.36 22.51
C ASN A 400 7.94 16.63 21.23
N PRO A 401 7.18 17.31 20.36
CA PRO A 401 6.93 16.79 19.02
C PRO A 401 8.24 16.69 18.22
N SER A 402 8.25 15.82 17.22
CA SER A 402 9.33 15.84 16.23
C SER A 402 9.22 17.09 15.35
N HIS A 403 10.34 17.53 14.85
CA HIS A 403 10.47 18.71 13.97
C HIS A 403 10.74 18.24 12.54
#